data_bce76cdc70609d2018310b4b989f8bd0
#
_entry.id   bce76cdc70609d2018310b4b989f8bd0
#
_cell.length_a   1.000
_cell.length_b   1.000
_cell.length_c   1.000
_cell.angle_alpha   90.00
_cell.angle_beta   90.00
_cell.angle_gamma   90.00
#
_symmetry.space_group_name_H-M   'P 1'
#
loop_
_entity.id
_entity.type
_entity.pdbx_description
1 polymer ?
#
loop_
_entity_poly.entity_id
_entity_poly.type
_entity_poly.pdbx_seq_one_letter_code
_entity_poly.pdbx_strand_id
1 'polypeptide(L)'
;IYAAAGGTGVDVLDPDGHHTKHVAARREVVLSAGAIDSPKLLMLSGIGPAEHLREVGVDVLVDSPGVGSHMQDHPEGVISWEAKQPMVTSSTQWWEIGIFTRTPTAVERGDDRPDLMFHYGSVPFDMHTVRQGFPTAENVFCLTPNVTHARSRGTVRLRSRDFRDKPKVDPRYFTDPHDMQVMVDGIKLAREIVAQPAMADWAGRELFPGPDVRSDEEIADYISATHNTVYH
;
A
#
# COMPACT_ATOMS: atom_id res chain seq x y z
N ILE A 1 -14.81 -18.42 -7.26
CA ILE A 1 -15.05 -19.29 -6.08
C ILE A 1 -16.19 -18.69 -5.29
N TYR A 2 -17.26 -19.42 -5.08
CA TYR A 2 -18.36 -19.06 -4.18
C TYR A 2 -18.26 -19.91 -2.91
N ALA A 3 -18.49 -19.29 -1.75
CA ALA A 3 -18.79 -20.02 -0.54
C ALA A 3 -20.27 -19.81 -0.21
N ALA A 4 -21.06 -20.86 -0.14
CA ALA A 4 -22.41 -20.78 0.39
C ALA A 4 -22.38 -20.76 1.92
N ALA A 5 -23.30 -20.04 2.56
CA ALA A 5 -23.44 -20.10 4.02
C ALA A 5 -23.82 -21.52 4.46
N GLY A 6 -23.07 -22.03 5.42
CA GLY A 6 -23.12 -23.45 5.76
C GLY A 6 -22.12 -24.32 5.01
N GLY A 7 -21.25 -23.71 4.20
CA GLY A 7 -20.00 -24.23 3.66
C GLY A 7 -20.04 -25.65 3.09
N THR A 8 -20.98 -25.98 2.20
CA THR A 8 -21.00 -27.29 1.56
C THR A 8 -19.95 -27.46 0.48
N GLY A 9 -19.31 -26.37 0.03
CA GLY A 9 -18.28 -26.40 -0.99
C GLY A 9 -18.01 -25.04 -1.62
N VAL A 10 -17.33 -25.05 -2.75
CA VAL A 10 -17.02 -23.88 -3.58
C VAL A 10 -17.39 -24.15 -5.03
N ASP A 11 -17.89 -23.10 -5.71
CA ASP A 11 -18.09 -23.14 -7.14
C ASP A 11 -16.85 -22.59 -7.83
N VAL A 12 -16.28 -23.36 -8.73
CA VAL A 12 -15.04 -23.04 -9.47
C VAL A 12 -15.38 -22.88 -10.94
N LEU A 13 -14.93 -21.80 -11.54
CA LEU A 13 -15.04 -21.60 -12.98
C LEU A 13 -14.04 -22.52 -13.69
N ASP A 14 -14.50 -23.25 -14.69
CA ASP A 14 -13.63 -24.07 -15.54
C ASP A 14 -12.64 -23.19 -16.33
N PRO A 15 -11.50 -23.75 -16.76
CA PRO A 15 -10.51 -23.02 -17.54
C PRO A 15 -11.02 -22.44 -18.86
N ASP A 16 -12.12 -22.99 -19.40
CA ASP A 16 -12.81 -22.48 -20.59
C ASP A 16 -13.57 -21.16 -20.33
N GLY A 17 -13.77 -20.79 -19.05
CA GLY A 17 -14.46 -19.56 -18.64
C GLY A 17 -15.98 -19.60 -18.78
N HIS A 18 -16.58 -20.75 -19.13
CA HIS A 18 -18.01 -20.88 -19.47
C HIS A 18 -18.80 -21.70 -18.46
N HIS A 19 -18.18 -22.65 -17.80
CA HIS A 19 -18.88 -23.58 -16.90
C HIS A 19 -18.38 -23.45 -15.47
N THR A 20 -19.31 -23.59 -14.52
CA THR A 20 -18.96 -23.67 -13.10
C THR A 20 -19.11 -25.09 -12.61
N LYS A 21 -18.15 -25.55 -11.82
CA LYS A 21 -18.18 -26.85 -11.16
C LYS A 21 -18.24 -26.66 -9.65
N HIS A 22 -19.20 -27.33 -9.03
CA HIS A 22 -19.25 -27.40 -7.58
C HIS A 22 -18.23 -28.40 -7.04
N VAL A 23 -17.36 -27.95 -6.14
CA VAL A 23 -16.40 -28.78 -5.40
C VAL A 23 -16.88 -28.86 -3.95
N ALA A 24 -17.43 -30.02 -3.57
CA ALA A 24 -17.97 -30.24 -2.25
C ALA A 24 -16.88 -30.33 -1.18
N ALA A 25 -17.09 -29.66 -0.05
CA ALA A 25 -16.25 -29.78 1.13
C ALA A 25 -16.81 -30.85 2.09
N ARG A 26 -15.95 -31.75 2.57
CA ARG A 26 -16.38 -32.80 3.54
C ARG A 26 -16.45 -32.30 4.97
N ARG A 27 -15.77 -31.23 5.31
CA ARG A 27 -15.74 -30.69 6.68
C ARG A 27 -15.95 -29.17 6.67
N GLU A 28 -15.08 -28.41 6.04
CA GLU A 28 -15.08 -26.95 6.05
C GLU A 28 -14.46 -26.37 4.79
N VAL A 29 -14.70 -25.10 4.54
CA VAL A 29 -14.03 -24.29 3.51
C VAL A 29 -13.21 -23.23 4.22
N VAL A 30 -11.89 -23.18 3.97
CA VAL A 30 -10.99 -22.18 4.51
C VAL A 30 -10.77 -21.07 3.48
N LEU A 31 -11.14 -19.84 3.84
CA LEU A 31 -10.89 -18.66 3.02
C LEU A 31 -9.59 -17.99 3.46
N SER A 32 -8.58 -18.00 2.59
CA SER A 32 -7.28 -17.35 2.77
C SER A 32 -6.82 -16.68 1.48
N ALA A 33 -7.73 -15.93 0.85
CA ALA A 33 -7.52 -15.28 -0.44
C ALA A 33 -6.93 -13.84 -0.32
N GLY A 34 -6.38 -13.49 0.82
CA GLY A 34 -5.81 -12.17 1.09
C GLY A 34 -6.84 -11.10 1.46
N ALA A 35 -6.35 -9.89 1.70
CA ALA A 35 -7.14 -8.78 2.23
C ALA A 35 -8.21 -8.25 1.25
N ILE A 36 -8.07 -8.52 -0.03
CA ILE A 36 -8.97 -8.05 -1.08
C ILE A 36 -9.98 -9.13 -1.48
N ASP A 37 -9.51 -10.35 -1.78
CA ASP A 37 -10.41 -11.37 -2.30
C ASP A 37 -11.15 -12.16 -1.21
N SER A 38 -10.62 -12.27 0.00
CA SER A 38 -11.37 -12.89 1.11
C SER A 38 -12.68 -12.14 1.43
N PRO A 39 -12.69 -10.82 1.65
CA PRO A 39 -13.94 -10.11 1.84
C PRO A 39 -14.83 -10.10 0.59
N LYS A 40 -14.25 -10.07 -0.63
CA LYS A 40 -15.00 -10.22 -1.87
C LYS A 40 -15.77 -11.54 -1.90
N LEU A 41 -15.11 -12.65 -1.59
CA LEU A 41 -15.72 -13.98 -1.57
C LEU A 41 -16.82 -14.10 -0.49
N LEU A 42 -16.58 -13.54 0.70
CA LEU A 42 -17.61 -13.48 1.74
C LEU A 42 -18.84 -12.70 1.27
N MET A 43 -18.65 -11.51 0.70
CA MET A 43 -19.76 -10.69 0.22
C MET A 43 -20.52 -11.37 -0.92
N LEU A 44 -19.83 -11.98 -1.89
CA LEU A 44 -20.46 -12.78 -2.95
C LEU A 44 -21.25 -13.98 -2.41
N SER A 45 -20.88 -14.46 -1.23
CA SER A 45 -21.57 -15.55 -0.55
C SER A 45 -22.71 -15.07 0.40
N GLY A 46 -23.06 -13.79 0.35
CA GLY A 46 -24.13 -13.21 1.16
C GLY A 46 -23.73 -12.84 2.58
N ILE A 47 -22.42 -12.81 2.90
CA ILE A 47 -21.90 -12.44 4.22
C ILE A 47 -21.18 -11.09 4.10
N GLY A 48 -21.79 -10.03 4.61
CA GLY A 48 -21.24 -8.67 4.48
C GLY A 48 -22.24 -7.59 4.88
N PRO A 49 -21.93 -6.32 4.60
CA PRO A 49 -22.83 -5.20 4.90
C PRO A 49 -24.15 -5.35 4.12
N ALA A 50 -25.24 -5.55 4.83
CA ALA A 50 -26.53 -5.93 4.25
C ALA A 50 -27.06 -4.92 3.22
N GLU A 51 -26.89 -3.62 3.45
CA GLU A 51 -27.32 -2.58 2.52
C GLU A 51 -26.55 -2.69 1.21
N HIS A 52 -25.22 -2.75 1.28
CA HIS A 52 -24.35 -2.90 0.12
C HIS A 52 -24.64 -4.19 -0.68
N LEU A 53 -24.86 -5.31 -0.01
CA LEU A 53 -25.18 -6.57 -0.67
C LEU A 53 -26.49 -6.47 -1.47
N ARG A 54 -27.52 -5.83 -0.91
CA ARG A 54 -28.79 -5.58 -1.62
C ARG A 54 -28.63 -4.65 -2.82
N GLU A 55 -27.80 -3.60 -2.68
CA GLU A 55 -27.50 -2.66 -3.77
C GLU A 55 -26.91 -3.36 -5.00
N VAL A 56 -26.03 -4.36 -4.77
CA VAL A 56 -25.37 -5.12 -5.86
C VAL A 56 -26.14 -6.39 -6.27
N GLY A 57 -27.32 -6.64 -5.69
CA GLY A 57 -28.19 -7.76 -6.03
C GLY A 57 -27.72 -9.10 -5.47
N VAL A 58 -27.05 -9.10 -4.33
CA VAL A 58 -26.64 -10.31 -3.58
C VAL A 58 -27.60 -10.51 -2.42
N ASP A 59 -28.12 -11.73 -2.27
CA ASP A 59 -28.98 -12.10 -1.14
C ASP A 59 -28.19 -12.07 0.18
N VAL A 60 -28.76 -11.44 1.20
CA VAL A 60 -28.12 -11.31 2.51
C VAL A 60 -28.37 -12.58 3.32
N LEU A 61 -27.31 -13.31 3.62
CA LEU A 61 -27.35 -14.45 4.54
C LEU A 61 -26.97 -14.04 5.96
N VAL A 62 -25.91 -13.23 6.08
CA VAL A 62 -25.45 -12.71 7.37
C VAL A 62 -25.09 -11.23 7.20
N ASP A 63 -25.73 -10.36 7.97
CA ASP A 63 -25.34 -8.97 8.06
C ASP A 63 -24.05 -8.84 8.89
N SER A 64 -22.96 -8.55 8.22
CA SER A 64 -21.63 -8.39 8.82
C SER A 64 -20.97 -7.12 8.31
N PRO A 65 -21.22 -5.96 8.94
CA PRO A 65 -20.76 -4.66 8.44
C PRO A 65 -19.23 -4.50 8.44
N GLY A 66 -18.51 -5.33 9.19
CA GLY A 66 -17.03 -5.36 9.22
C GLY A 66 -16.40 -5.96 7.96
N VAL A 67 -17.11 -6.79 7.20
CA VAL A 67 -16.58 -7.43 5.99
C VAL A 67 -16.29 -6.37 4.92
N GLY A 68 -15.03 -6.35 4.45
CA GLY A 68 -14.54 -5.35 3.51
C GLY A 68 -14.46 -3.92 4.06
N SER A 69 -14.55 -3.74 5.38
CA SER A 69 -14.34 -2.46 6.07
C SER A 69 -12.98 -2.46 6.76
N HIS A 70 -12.55 -1.26 7.18
CA HIS A 70 -11.30 -1.06 7.93
C HIS A 70 -10.04 -1.54 7.19
N MET A 71 -10.04 -1.51 5.86
CA MET A 71 -8.85 -1.78 5.08
C MET A 71 -7.74 -0.83 5.52
N GLN A 72 -6.56 -1.40 5.75
CA GLN A 72 -5.33 -0.68 6.03
C GLN A 72 -4.31 -1.03 4.97
N ASP A 73 -3.49 -0.06 4.63
CA ASP A 73 -2.36 -0.24 3.73
C ASP A 73 -1.23 0.70 4.15
N HIS A 74 -0.01 0.40 3.75
CA HIS A 74 1.15 1.24 4.00
C HIS A 74 1.34 2.20 2.82
N PRO A 75 0.98 3.49 2.96
CA PRO A 75 1.36 4.47 1.96
C PRO A 75 2.88 4.66 1.98
N GLU A 76 3.47 4.67 0.79
CA GLU A 76 4.89 4.86 0.57
C GLU A 76 5.12 6.10 -0.30
N GLY A 77 6.06 6.93 0.09
CA GLY A 77 6.63 8.00 -0.71
C GLY A 77 7.99 7.59 -1.26
N VAL A 78 8.59 8.48 -2.03
CA VAL A 78 9.95 8.27 -2.53
C VAL A 78 10.70 9.58 -2.55
N ILE A 79 11.96 9.54 -2.16
CA ILE A 79 12.93 10.62 -2.33
C ILE A 79 14.21 10.04 -2.92
N SER A 80 14.78 10.68 -3.95
CA SER A 80 15.86 10.09 -4.71
C SER A 80 16.95 11.11 -5.02
N TRP A 81 18.18 10.60 -5.11
CA TRP A 81 19.38 11.37 -5.44
C TRP A 81 20.14 10.73 -6.60
N GLU A 82 20.77 11.57 -7.41
CA GLU A 82 21.82 11.11 -8.30
C GLU A 82 22.96 10.53 -7.46
N ALA A 83 23.50 9.39 -7.87
CA ALA A 83 24.69 8.82 -7.23
C ALA A 83 25.96 9.34 -7.92
N LYS A 84 26.91 9.85 -7.13
CA LYS A 84 28.22 10.33 -7.64
C LYS A 84 29.12 9.20 -8.12
N GLN A 85 28.88 8.00 -7.65
CA GLN A 85 29.63 6.79 -8.00
C GLN A 85 28.66 5.75 -8.55
N PRO A 86 29.11 4.83 -9.41
CA PRO A 86 28.26 3.75 -9.91
C PRO A 86 27.70 2.95 -8.74
N MET A 87 26.37 2.80 -8.70
CA MET A 87 25.70 1.95 -7.74
C MET A 87 25.97 0.48 -8.08
N VAL A 88 26.39 -0.30 -7.09
CA VAL A 88 26.69 -1.73 -7.29
C VAL A 88 25.37 -2.47 -7.37
N THR A 89 25.08 -3.04 -8.54
CA THR A 89 23.87 -3.82 -8.81
C THR A 89 24.11 -5.35 -8.73
N SER A 90 25.14 -5.77 -8.01
CA SER A 90 25.48 -7.21 -7.89
C SER A 90 24.55 -7.99 -6.97
N SER A 91 23.67 -7.31 -6.25
CA SER A 91 22.65 -7.94 -5.43
C SER A 91 21.48 -8.46 -6.26
N THR A 92 20.88 -9.55 -5.79
CA THR A 92 19.63 -10.10 -6.35
C THR A 92 18.39 -9.33 -5.89
N GLN A 93 18.54 -8.42 -4.95
CA GLN A 93 17.48 -7.56 -4.43
C GLN A 93 17.88 -6.10 -4.53
N TRP A 94 16.97 -5.27 -5.03
CA TRP A 94 17.17 -3.83 -5.15
C TRP A 94 16.84 -3.07 -3.85
N TRP A 95 16.15 -3.74 -2.92
CA TRP A 95 15.72 -3.25 -1.62
C TRP A 95 16.44 -4.03 -0.51
N GLU A 96 17.68 -3.64 -0.23
CA GLU A 96 18.55 -4.45 0.64
C GLU A 96 18.47 -4.06 2.11
N ILE A 97 18.07 -2.83 2.40
CA ILE A 97 18.08 -2.27 3.75
C ILE A 97 16.71 -1.72 4.10
N GLY A 98 16.20 -2.12 5.24
CA GLY A 98 15.05 -1.54 5.91
C GLY A 98 15.47 -0.81 7.18
N ILE A 99 15.02 0.43 7.35
CA ILE A 99 15.27 1.23 8.55
C ILE A 99 13.93 1.49 9.23
N PHE A 100 13.76 0.98 10.45
CA PHE A 100 12.61 1.27 11.29
C PHE A 100 12.97 2.32 12.32
N THR A 101 12.19 3.39 12.40
CA THR A 101 12.45 4.48 13.33
C THR A 101 11.15 5.16 13.78
N ARG A 102 11.27 6.01 14.79
CA ARG A 102 10.17 6.87 15.25
C ARG A 102 10.36 8.26 14.68
N THR A 103 9.27 8.82 14.15
CA THR A 103 9.26 10.24 13.77
C THR A 103 9.42 11.14 15.00
N PRO A 104 9.86 12.41 14.84
CA PRO A 104 9.82 13.39 15.91
C PRO A 104 8.45 13.47 16.58
N THR A 105 7.40 13.46 15.79
CA THR A 105 6.01 13.48 16.26
C THR A 105 5.68 12.26 17.14
N ALA A 106 6.14 11.06 16.79
CA ALA A 106 5.95 9.88 17.63
C ALA A 106 6.73 9.97 18.95
N VAL A 107 7.96 10.48 18.90
CA VAL A 107 8.78 10.70 20.10
C VAL A 107 8.12 11.69 21.05
N GLU A 108 7.62 12.81 20.55
CA GLU A 108 6.93 13.83 21.36
C GLU A 108 5.66 13.29 22.02
N ARG A 109 4.96 12.37 21.35
CA ARG A 109 3.77 11.69 21.90
C ARG A 109 4.09 10.58 22.90
N GLY A 110 5.36 10.21 23.04
CA GLY A 110 5.79 9.11 23.89
C GLY A 110 5.47 7.71 23.31
N ASP A 111 5.25 7.63 22.00
CA ASP A 111 5.06 6.36 21.31
C ASP A 111 6.37 5.55 21.36
N ASP A 112 6.30 4.27 21.76
CA ASP A 112 7.46 3.39 21.92
C ASP A 112 7.76 2.54 20.67
N ARG A 113 6.85 2.51 19.72
CA ARG A 113 6.95 1.72 18.48
C ARG A 113 7.38 2.58 17.30
N PRO A 114 8.20 2.05 16.38
CA PRO A 114 8.48 2.69 15.10
C PRO A 114 7.19 2.93 14.31
N ASP A 115 6.96 4.18 13.91
CA ASP A 115 5.82 4.59 13.07
C ASP A 115 6.23 4.84 11.62
N LEU A 116 7.54 4.89 11.36
CA LEU A 116 8.14 5.13 10.05
C LEU A 116 9.12 4.01 9.70
N MET A 117 9.06 3.55 8.46
CA MET A 117 10.06 2.68 7.87
C MET A 117 10.60 3.32 6.59
N PHE A 118 11.88 3.08 6.30
CA PHE A 118 12.44 3.31 4.97
C PHE A 118 12.89 2.01 4.35
N HIS A 119 12.67 1.87 3.05
CA HIS A 119 13.49 1.00 2.22
C HIS A 119 14.59 1.85 1.58
N TYR A 120 15.79 1.29 1.49
CA TYR A 120 16.85 1.80 0.65
C TYR A 120 16.84 1.06 -0.68
N GLY A 121 16.82 1.80 -1.79
CA GLY A 121 16.89 1.24 -3.14
C GLY A 121 18.07 1.80 -3.92
N SER A 122 18.79 0.92 -4.63
CA SER A 122 19.89 1.29 -5.54
C SER A 122 19.45 1.35 -7.01
N VAL A 123 18.18 1.64 -7.25
CA VAL A 123 17.54 1.70 -8.57
C VAL A 123 16.65 2.93 -8.70
N PRO A 124 16.38 3.40 -9.92
CA PRO A 124 15.36 4.42 -10.13
C PRO A 124 13.98 3.87 -9.74
N PHE A 125 13.41 4.39 -8.67
CA PHE A 125 12.04 4.09 -8.27
C PHE A 125 11.14 5.29 -8.60
N ASP A 126 11.02 5.56 -9.90
CA ASP A 126 10.52 6.82 -10.45
C ASP A 126 9.19 6.69 -11.22
N MET A 127 8.59 5.50 -11.24
CA MET A 127 7.38 5.23 -12.04
C MET A 127 6.20 6.15 -11.72
N HIS A 128 6.12 6.67 -10.50
CA HIS A 128 5.07 7.58 -10.06
C HIS A 128 5.49 9.05 -10.20
N THR A 129 6.78 9.36 -10.06
CA THR A 129 7.32 10.72 -10.10
C THR A 129 7.54 11.21 -11.53
N VAL A 130 8.03 10.37 -12.44
CA VAL A 130 8.19 10.71 -13.86
C VAL A 130 6.87 11.12 -14.51
N ARG A 131 5.76 10.48 -14.16
CA ARG A 131 4.42 10.85 -14.65
C ARG A 131 3.99 12.24 -14.22
N GLN A 132 4.56 12.76 -13.13
CA GLN A 132 4.33 14.11 -12.62
C GLN A 132 5.36 15.12 -13.13
N GLY A 133 6.27 14.69 -14.03
CA GLY A 133 7.28 15.56 -14.64
C GLY A 133 8.56 15.73 -13.83
N PHE A 134 8.77 14.96 -12.78
CA PHE A 134 10.03 14.99 -12.03
C PHE A 134 11.19 14.39 -12.84
N PRO A 135 12.42 14.89 -12.67
CA PRO A 135 13.59 14.36 -13.37
C PRO A 135 13.94 12.95 -12.91
N THR A 136 14.57 12.18 -13.79
CA THR A 136 15.13 10.87 -13.46
C THR A 136 16.58 10.76 -13.95
N ALA A 137 17.33 9.75 -13.47
CA ALA A 137 18.65 9.41 -13.92
C ALA A 137 18.88 7.89 -13.83
N GLU A 138 19.86 7.37 -14.56
CA GLU A 138 20.17 5.93 -14.56
C GLU A 138 20.91 5.50 -13.29
N ASN A 139 21.78 6.35 -12.77
CA ASN A 139 22.61 6.06 -11.61
C ASN A 139 22.10 6.83 -10.40
N VAL A 140 21.29 6.17 -9.61
CA VAL A 140 20.55 6.77 -8.49
C VAL A 140 20.49 5.82 -7.29
N PHE A 141 20.18 6.41 -6.14
CA PHE A 141 19.64 5.68 -5.00
C PHE A 141 18.41 6.42 -4.45
N CYS A 142 17.57 5.71 -3.75
CA CYS A 142 16.39 6.29 -3.13
C CYS A 142 16.18 5.79 -1.70
N LEU A 143 15.47 6.58 -0.94
CA LEU A 143 14.84 6.19 0.32
C LEU A 143 13.33 6.28 0.12
N THR A 144 12.61 5.26 0.56
CA THR A 144 11.15 5.27 0.45
C THR A 144 10.53 5.23 1.84
N PRO A 145 10.19 6.41 2.41
CA PRO A 145 9.47 6.48 3.66
C PRO A 145 8.08 5.86 3.51
N ASN A 146 7.68 5.05 4.48
CA ASN A 146 6.33 4.52 4.57
C ASN A 146 5.83 4.48 6.02
N VAL A 147 4.51 4.61 6.16
CA VAL A 147 3.83 4.60 7.45
C VAL A 147 3.62 3.16 7.90
N THR A 148 4.23 2.74 9.03
CA THR A 148 4.09 1.36 9.52
C THR A 148 2.79 1.11 10.28
N HIS A 149 2.17 2.15 10.81
CA HIS A 149 0.93 2.08 11.60
C HIS A 149 -0.11 3.08 11.06
N ALA A 150 -0.48 2.92 9.77
CA ALA A 150 -1.48 3.79 9.15
C ALA A 150 -2.79 3.82 9.95
N ARG A 151 -3.32 5.02 10.16
CA ARG A 151 -4.59 5.26 10.87
C ARG A 151 -5.77 5.42 9.92
N SER A 152 -5.53 5.80 8.69
CA SER A 152 -6.55 5.85 7.64
C SER A 152 -7.18 4.48 7.44
N ARG A 153 -8.49 4.46 7.17
CA ARG A 153 -9.28 3.23 7.01
C ARG A 153 -10.05 3.26 5.71
N GLY A 154 -9.74 2.31 4.87
CA GLY A 154 -10.36 2.12 3.58
C GLY A 154 -11.42 1.02 3.55
N THR A 155 -11.85 0.68 2.35
CA THR A 155 -12.88 -0.33 2.12
C THR A 155 -12.59 -1.16 0.88
N VAL A 156 -13.07 -2.42 0.92
CA VAL A 156 -13.23 -3.29 -0.23
C VAL A 156 -14.74 -3.51 -0.42
N ARG A 157 -15.26 -3.27 -1.63
CA ARG A 157 -16.70 -3.41 -1.94
C ARG A 157 -16.88 -4.13 -3.27
N LEU A 158 -17.99 -4.84 -3.42
CA LEU A 158 -18.36 -5.43 -4.70
C LEU A 158 -18.72 -4.33 -5.71
N ARG A 159 -18.44 -4.55 -7.00
CA ARG A 159 -18.98 -3.74 -8.11
C ARG A 159 -20.30 -4.29 -8.59
N SER A 160 -20.45 -5.60 -8.54
CA SER A 160 -21.63 -6.34 -8.94
C SER A 160 -21.63 -7.72 -8.26
N ARG A 161 -22.64 -8.52 -8.51
CA ARG A 161 -22.70 -9.93 -8.10
C ARG A 161 -21.88 -10.87 -8.99
N ASP A 162 -21.29 -10.38 -10.08
CA ASP A 162 -20.45 -11.19 -10.95
C ASP A 162 -19.06 -11.35 -10.31
N PHE A 163 -18.68 -12.58 -9.97
CA PHE A 163 -17.38 -12.86 -9.34
C PHE A 163 -16.17 -12.51 -10.21
N ARG A 164 -16.34 -12.34 -11.54
CA ARG A 164 -15.30 -11.94 -12.48
C ARG A 164 -14.95 -10.46 -12.35
N ASP A 165 -15.90 -9.66 -11.87
CA ASP A 165 -15.64 -8.24 -11.66
C ASP A 165 -14.63 -8.02 -10.54
N LYS A 166 -13.64 -7.17 -10.80
CA LYS A 166 -12.71 -6.73 -9.76
C LYS A 166 -13.46 -5.91 -8.72
N PRO A 167 -13.19 -6.09 -7.43
CA PRO A 167 -13.83 -5.29 -6.38
C PRO A 167 -13.41 -3.82 -6.52
N LYS A 168 -14.20 -2.93 -5.93
CA LYS A 168 -13.81 -1.55 -5.67
C LYS A 168 -12.94 -1.53 -4.42
N VAL A 169 -11.67 -1.22 -4.58
CA VAL A 169 -10.70 -1.05 -3.50
C VAL A 169 -10.47 0.44 -3.32
N ASP A 170 -10.72 0.92 -2.12
CA ASP A 170 -10.55 2.34 -1.75
C ASP A 170 -9.74 2.40 -0.45
N PRO A 171 -8.41 2.57 -0.52
CA PRO A 171 -7.55 2.62 0.66
C PRO A 171 -7.79 3.84 1.54
N ARG A 172 -8.32 4.93 0.98
CA ARG A 172 -8.53 6.22 1.67
C ARG A 172 -7.26 6.75 2.33
N TYR A 173 -6.15 6.70 1.59
CA TYR A 173 -4.88 7.23 2.08
C TYR A 173 -5.04 8.67 2.60
N PHE A 174 -4.33 8.96 3.67
CA PHE A 174 -4.22 10.30 4.26
C PHE A 174 -5.55 10.92 4.72
N THR A 175 -6.59 10.12 4.94
CA THR A 175 -7.83 10.62 5.57
C THR A 175 -7.65 10.88 7.07
N ASP A 176 -6.68 10.21 7.69
CA ASP A 176 -6.18 10.59 9.02
C ASP A 176 -4.91 11.45 8.83
N PRO A 177 -4.87 12.68 9.37
CA PRO A 177 -3.73 13.58 9.19
C PRO A 177 -2.42 13.05 9.79
N HIS A 178 -2.47 12.08 10.71
CA HIS A 178 -1.29 11.42 11.23
C HIS A 178 -0.46 10.77 10.14
N ASP A 179 -1.11 10.09 9.20
CA ASP A 179 -0.40 9.35 8.17
C ASP A 179 0.40 10.29 7.25
N MET A 180 -0.19 11.45 6.89
CA MET A 180 0.53 12.47 6.12
C MET A 180 1.69 13.08 6.93
N GLN A 181 1.49 13.35 8.23
CA GLN A 181 2.55 13.91 9.06
C GLN A 181 3.76 12.97 9.15
N VAL A 182 3.53 11.66 9.34
CA VAL A 182 4.60 10.65 9.33
C VAL A 182 5.37 10.66 8.02
N MET A 183 4.67 10.81 6.89
CA MET A 183 5.30 10.86 5.58
C MET A 183 6.13 12.13 5.37
N VAL A 184 5.62 13.29 5.81
CA VAL A 184 6.34 14.56 5.77
C VAL A 184 7.62 14.48 6.61
N ASP A 185 7.50 13.99 7.84
CA ASP A 185 8.65 13.75 8.73
C ASP A 185 9.64 12.77 8.09
N GLY A 186 9.14 11.76 7.39
CA GLY A 186 9.94 10.79 6.65
C GLY A 186 10.80 11.43 5.54
N ILE A 187 10.23 12.29 4.71
CA ILE A 187 10.99 13.02 3.68
C ILE A 187 12.09 13.90 4.32
N LYS A 188 11.77 14.61 5.40
CA LYS A 188 12.75 15.43 6.12
C LYS A 188 13.89 14.59 6.69
N LEU A 189 13.55 13.49 7.38
CA LEU A 189 14.53 12.60 7.98
C LEU A 189 15.41 11.92 6.91
N ALA A 190 14.85 11.56 5.75
CA ALA A 190 15.64 11.03 4.63
C ALA A 190 16.71 12.03 4.18
N ARG A 191 16.38 13.33 4.09
CA ARG A 191 17.34 14.39 3.79
C ARG A 191 18.43 14.52 4.86
N GLU A 192 18.06 14.42 6.13
CA GLU A 192 19.02 14.45 7.25
C GLU A 192 19.98 13.25 7.18
N ILE A 193 19.48 12.05 6.86
CA ILE A 193 20.31 10.85 6.69
C ILE A 193 21.30 11.05 5.55
N VAL A 194 20.84 11.53 4.41
CA VAL A 194 21.69 11.69 3.22
C VAL A 194 22.66 12.88 3.35
N ALA A 195 22.36 13.87 4.20
CA ALA A 195 23.26 14.97 4.52
C ALA A 195 24.43 14.57 5.45
N GLN A 196 24.46 13.36 5.99
CA GLN A 196 25.55 12.92 6.86
C GLN A 196 26.86 12.76 6.12
N PRO A 197 28.03 13.00 6.77
CA PRO A 197 29.33 12.91 6.13
C PRO A 197 29.61 11.58 5.43
N ALA A 198 29.07 10.47 5.93
CA ALA A 198 29.20 9.16 5.34
C ALA A 198 28.59 9.04 3.94
N MET A 199 27.61 9.90 3.62
CA MET A 199 26.96 9.94 2.31
C MET A 199 27.61 10.95 1.34
N ALA A 200 28.58 11.74 1.77
CA ALA A 200 29.13 12.84 0.99
C ALA A 200 29.76 12.38 -0.34
N ASP A 201 30.38 11.20 -0.37
CA ASP A 201 31.01 10.64 -1.56
C ASP A 201 30.01 9.92 -2.49
N TRP A 202 28.79 9.70 -2.03
CA TRP A 202 27.75 8.97 -2.75
C TRP A 202 26.61 9.85 -3.26
N ALA A 203 26.15 10.81 -2.43
CA ALA A 203 24.99 11.61 -2.72
C ALA A 203 25.30 12.79 -3.64
N GLY A 204 24.68 12.81 -4.79
CA GLY A 204 24.64 13.92 -5.73
C GLY A 204 23.43 14.82 -5.49
N ARG A 205 22.87 15.33 -6.59
CA ARG A 205 21.69 16.20 -6.59
C ARG A 205 20.44 15.39 -6.19
N GLU A 206 19.61 15.96 -5.32
CA GLU A 206 18.25 15.44 -5.09
C GLU A 206 17.41 15.62 -6.36
N LEU A 207 16.82 14.53 -6.87
CA LEU A 207 16.03 14.52 -8.10
C LEU A 207 14.56 14.83 -7.83
N PHE A 208 14.00 14.16 -6.83
CA PHE A 208 12.62 14.38 -6.41
C PHE A 208 12.48 14.13 -4.91
N PRO A 209 11.65 14.93 -4.24
CA PRO A 209 10.85 16.04 -4.76
C PRO A 209 11.69 17.23 -5.29
N GLY A 210 12.97 17.28 -4.99
CA GLY A 210 13.87 18.36 -5.33
C GLY A 210 14.08 19.35 -4.17
N PRO A 211 15.22 20.05 -4.15
CA PRO A 211 15.65 20.87 -3.02
C PRO A 211 14.78 22.11 -2.75
N ASP A 212 13.91 22.47 -3.67
CA ASP A 212 13.02 23.62 -3.55
C ASP A 212 11.70 23.29 -2.81
N VAL A 213 11.30 22.00 -2.74
CA VAL A 213 10.15 21.51 -1.99
C VAL A 213 10.55 21.37 -0.51
N ARG A 214 10.20 22.35 0.34
CA ARG A 214 10.74 22.46 1.69
C ARG A 214 9.70 22.51 2.81
N SER A 215 8.61 23.24 2.59
CA SER A 215 7.55 23.37 3.59
C SER A 215 6.77 22.06 3.74
N ASP A 216 6.12 21.89 4.87
CA ASP A 216 5.31 20.71 5.14
C ASP A 216 4.17 20.58 4.12
N GLU A 217 3.59 21.71 3.71
CA GLU A 217 2.55 21.76 2.69
C GLU A 217 3.05 21.30 1.32
N GLU A 218 4.19 21.84 0.86
CA GLU A 218 4.79 21.44 -0.42
C GLU A 218 5.18 19.95 -0.44
N ILE A 219 5.71 19.44 0.69
CA ILE A 219 6.04 18.02 0.84
C ILE A 219 4.77 17.17 0.82
N ALA A 220 3.71 17.60 1.51
CA ALA A 220 2.44 16.89 1.53
C ALA A 220 1.77 16.86 0.15
N ASP A 221 1.84 17.95 -0.60
CA ASP A 221 1.36 18.02 -1.99
C ASP A 221 2.14 17.06 -2.89
N TYR A 222 3.46 17.04 -2.76
CA TYR A 222 4.32 16.10 -3.48
C TYR A 222 3.93 14.64 -3.17
N ILE A 223 3.78 14.30 -1.89
CA ILE A 223 3.39 12.96 -1.44
C ILE A 223 2.00 12.60 -2.00
N SER A 224 1.05 13.51 -1.92
CA SER A 224 -0.31 13.31 -2.42
C SER A 224 -0.33 12.97 -3.91
N ALA A 225 0.56 13.59 -4.70
CA ALA A 225 0.66 13.37 -6.14
C ALA A 225 1.44 12.11 -6.53
N THR A 226 2.34 11.61 -5.68
CA THR A 226 3.35 10.61 -6.07
C THR A 226 3.35 9.33 -5.24
N HIS A 227 2.60 9.29 -4.14
CA HIS A 227 2.58 8.10 -3.26
C HIS A 227 2.08 6.84 -3.98
N ASN A 228 2.48 5.72 -3.46
CA ASN A 228 2.01 4.39 -3.85
C ASN A 228 1.82 3.49 -2.63
N THR A 229 1.38 2.26 -2.86
CA THR A 229 1.37 1.20 -1.84
C THR A 229 2.75 0.54 -1.73
N VAL A 230 3.06 -0.03 -0.58
CA VAL A 230 4.22 -0.93 -0.39
C VAL A 230 3.94 -2.34 -0.94
N TYR A 231 2.80 -2.54 -1.57
CA TYR A 231 2.37 -3.79 -2.24
C TYR A 231 2.06 -4.97 -1.32
N HIS A 232 1.75 -4.72 -0.05
CA HIS A 232 1.32 -5.78 0.89
C HIS A 232 0.26 -5.33 1.89
#